data_d10942a03123e3f37f09bcff7e9011a6
#
_entry.id   d10942a03123e3f37f09bcff7e9011a6
#
_cell.length_a   1.000
_cell.length_b   1.000
_cell.length_c   1.000
_cell.angle_alpha   90.00
_cell.angle_beta   90.00
_cell.angle_gamma   90.00
#
_symmetry.space_group_name_H-M   'P 1'
#
loop_
_entity.id
_entity.type
_entity.pdbx_description
1 polymer ?
#
loop_
_entity_poly.entity_id
_entity_poly.type
_entity_poly.pdbx_seq_one_letter_code
_entity_poly.pdbx_strand_id
1 'polypeptide(L)'
;MAFISVTRLRVRSFLYLPEFLWDTAKSVRQVQRSSGFLGGRLLVNAPYVFWTMTAWQDEAAMNAYRTGGAHRKAMPKLLNWCDEAAVVHWTQEPPEIPAWQQAQQHMAEKGKLSKVNHPSPAQAAQQIPALRMSRIAQTLKPARQVHS
;
A
#
# COMPACT_ATOMS: atom_id res chain seq x y z
N MET A 1 -15.20 4.76 13.25
CA MET A 1 -14.01 5.50 12.78
C MET A 1 -13.00 4.54 12.21
N ALA A 2 -12.36 4.89 11.11
CA ALA A 2 -11.36 4.05 10.48
C ALA A 2 -10.08 4.83 10.21
N PHE A 3 -8.94 4.17 10.37
CA PHE A 3 -7.63 4.68 9.99
C PHE A 3 -7.28 4.12 8.60
N ILE A 4 -6.98 4.99 7.66
CA ILE A 4 -6.71 4.61 6.26
C ILE A 4 -5.25 4.83 5.93
N SER A 5 -4.65 3.84 5.28
CA SER A 5 -3.27 3.92 4.78
C SER A 5 -3.27 3.64 3.29
N VAL A 6 -2.67 4.52 2.51
CA VAL A 6 -2.50 4.35 1.07
C VAL A 6 -1.02 4.44 0.74
N THR A 7 -0.53 3.46 0.00
CA THR A 7 0.86 3.39 -0.44
C THR A 7 0.92 3.29 -1.95
N ARG A 8 1.81 4.06 -2.57
CA ARG A 8 2.12 3.98 -3.99
C ARG A 8 3.58 3.59 -4.16
N LEU A 9 3.83 2.50 -4.88
CA LEU A 9 5.17 1.99 -5.15
C LEU A 9 5.34 1.78 -6.66
N ARG A 10 6.48 2.19 -7.21
CA ARG A 10 6.87 1.83 -8.57
C ARG A 10 8.13 0.98 -8.52
N VAL A 11 8.03 -0.25 -9.04
CA VAL A 11 9.17 -1.16 -9.17
C VAL A 11 10.03 -0.67 -10.33
N ARG A 12 11.33 -0.48 -10.09
CA ARG A 12 12.23 0.17 -11.06
C ARG A 12 12.67 -0.72 -12.24
N SER A 13 12.44 -2.04 -12.14
CA SER A 13 12.81 -2.97 -13.20
C SER A 13 11.96 -4.24 -13.11
N PHE A 14 11.64 -4.83 -14.27
CA PHE A 14 10.95 -6.12 -14.31
C PHE A 14 11.77 -7.24 -13.65
N LEU A 15 13.08 -7.05 -13.50
CA LEU A 15 13.96 -8.04 -12.84
C LEU A 15 13.60 -8.24 -11.37
N TYR A 16 13.06 -7.22 -10.69
CA TYR A 16 12.66 -7.30 -9.29
C TYR A 16 11.21 -7.71 -9.12
N LEU A 17 10.44 -7.75 -10.21
CA LEU A 17 8.99 -7.96 -10.15
C LEU A 17 8.62 -9.31 -9.56
N PRO A 18 9.25 -10.45 -9.92
CA PRO A 18 8.89 -11.74 -9.33
C PRO A 18 9.02 -11.77 -7.80
N GLU A 19 10.14 -11.27 -7.26
CA GLU A 19 10.34 -11.22 -5.80
C GLU A 19 9.39 -10.24 -5.13
N PHE A 20 9.16 -9.08 -5.76
CA PHE A 20 8.21 -8.08 -5.27
C PHE A 20 6.80 -8.68 -5.17
N LEU A 21 6.35 -9.37 -6.21
CA LEU A 21 5.02 -10.01 -6.22
C LEU A 21 4.92 -11.13 -5.19
N TRP A 22 5.98 -11.91 -5.00
CA TRP A 22 6.02 -12.95 -3.99
C TRP A 22 5.91 -12.37 -2.57
N ASP A 23 6.69 -11.33 -2.28
CA ASP A 23 6.65 -10.66 -0.98
C ASP A 23 5.31 -9.95 -0.77
N THR A 24 4.73 -9.37 -1.83
CA THR A 24 3.39 -8.77 -1.78
C THR A 24 2.33 -9.81 -1.44
N ALA A 25 2.38 -10.99 -2.05
CA ALA A 25 1.44 -12.07 -1.76
C ALA A 25 1.52 -12.51 -0.29
N LYS A 26 2.72 -12.61 0.27
CA LYS A 26 2.91 -12.92 1.69
C LYS A 26 2.38 -11.80 2.59
N SER A 27 2.60 -10.55 2.22
CA SER A 27 2.09 -9.38 2.98
C SER A 27 0.57 -9.31 2.92
N VAL A 28 -0.05 -9.65 1.79
CA VAL A 28 -1.50 -9.74 1.66
C VAL A 28 -2.08 -10.79 2.62
N ARG A 29 -1.46 -11.96 2.68
CA ARG A 29 -1.90 -13.00 3.62
C ARG A 29 -1.77 -12.54 5.07
N GLN A 30 -0.69 -11.83 5.39
CA GLN A 30 -0.48 -11.27 6.72
C GLN A 30 -1.55 -10.23 7.05
N VAL A 31 -1.81 -9.29 6.14
CA VAL A 31 -2.78 -8.21 6.39
C VAL A 31 -4.18 -8.75 6.62
N GLN A 32 -4.61 -9.73 5.84
CA GLN A 32 -5.93 -10.34 5.97
C GLN A 32 -6.14 -11.02 7.32
N ARG A 33 -5.05 -11.44 7.97
CA ARG A 33 -5.07 -12.09 9.28
C ARG A 33 -4.73 -11.15 10.43
N SER A 34 -4.44 -9.90 10.12
CA SER A 34 -4.03 -8.92 11.13
C SER A 34 -5.21 -8.42 11.94
N SER A 35 -5.02 -8.31 13.25
CA SER A 35 -6.03 -7.77 14.16
C SER A 35 -6.31 -6.31 13.81
N GLY A 36 -7.59 -5.96 13.75
CA GLY A 36 -8.03 -4.60 13.45
C GLY A 36 -8.07 -4.25 11.96
N PHE A 37 -7.74 -5.18 11.08
CA PHE A 37 -7.87 -4.98 9.64
C PHE A 37 -9.34 -5.01 9.23
N LEU A 38 -9.83 -3.94 8.60
CA LEU A 38 -11.22 -3.80 8.18
C LEU A 38 -11.42 -4.15 6.71
N GLY A 39 -10.40 -4.02 5.89
CA GLY A 39 -10.45 -4.31 4.47
C GLY A 39 -9.45 -3.49 3.70
N GLY A 40 -9.34 -3.73 2.41
CA GLY A 40 -8.40 -3.01 1.57
C GLY A 40 -8.62 -3.24 0.09
N ARG A 41 -7.83 -2.57 -0.72
CA ARG A 41 -7.83 -2.68 -2.18
C ARG A 41 -6.42 -2.54 -2.72
N LEU A 42 -6.17 -3.30 -3.79
CA LEU A 42 -4.94 -3.18 -4.59
C LEU A 42 -5.32 -2.71 -5.98
N LEU A 43 -4.50 -1.84 -6.55
CA LEU A 43 -4.64 -1.39 -7.94
C LEU A 43 -3.25 -1.36 -8.58
N VAL A 44 -3.16 -1.87 -9.80
CA VAL A 44 -1.91 -1.89 -10.56
C VAL A 44 -2.03 -0.96 -11.76
N ASN A 45 -1.14 0.02 -11.84
CA ASN A 45 -0.96 0.86 -13.03
C ASN A 45 0.29 0.41 -13.80
N ALA A 46 0.20 0.36 -15.12
CA ALA A 46 1.33 0.04 -15.98
C ALA A 46 2.24 1.27 -16.14
N PRO A 47 3.57 1.07 -16.24
CA PRO A 47 4.30 -0.17 -15.94
C PRO A 47 4.70 -0.20 -14.45
N TYR A 48 4.45 -1.31 -13.76
CA TYR A 48 5.00 -1.64 -12.45
C TYR A 48 4.63 -0.70 -11.30
N VAL A 49 3.51 0.03 -11.37
CA VAL A 49 3.05 0.91 -10.30
C VAL A 49 1.95 0.20 -9.50
N PHE A 50 2.16 0.11 -8.18
CA PHE A 50 1.26 -0.61 -7.27
C PHE A 50 0.70 0.35 -6.23
N TRP A 51 -0.62 0.45 -6.19
CA TRP A 51 -1.36 1.20 -5.19
C TRP A 51 -2.00 0.22 -4.21
N THR A 52 -1.75 0.43 -2.93
CA THR A 52 -2.34 -0.38 -1.86
C THR A 52 -3.10 0.52 -0.91
N MET A 53 -4.35 0.18 -0.63
CA MET A 53 -5.17 0.91 0.33
C MET A 53 -5.66 -0.08 1.39
N THR A 54 -5.45 0.26 2.67
CA THR A 54 -5.88 -0.55 3.81
C THR A 54 -6.65 0.31 4.80
N ALA A 55 -7.71 -0.27 5.36
CA ALA A 55 -8.53 0.34 6.39
C ALA A 55 -8.38 -0.44 7.69
N TRP A 56 -8.21 0.27 8.80
CA TRP A 56 -7.91 -0.30 10.11
C TRP A 56 -8.80 0.30 11.19
N GLN A 57 -9.01 -0.43 12.28
CA GLN A 57 -9.72 0.08 13.44
C GLN A 57 -9.03 1.31 14.03
N ASP A 58 -7.70 1.31 14.05
CA ASP A 58 -6.88 2.41 14.55
C ASP A 58 -5.46 2.35 13.99
N GLU A 59 -4.69 3.39 14.28
CA GLU A 59 -3.30 3.50 13.83
C GLU A 59 -2.40 2.42 14.47
N ALA A 60 -2.68 2.04 15.71
CA ALA A 60 -1.89 1.02 16.41
C ALA A 60 -1.98 -0.33 15.70
N ALA A 61 -3.17 -0.70 15.20
CA ALA A 61 -3.36 -1.93 14.43
C ALA A 61 -2.55 -1.92 13.14
N MET A 62 -2.56 -0.80 12.41
CA MET A 62 -1.76 -0.63 11.19
C MET A 62 -0.27 -0.72 11.49
N ASN A 63 0.20 -0.07 12.55
CA ASN A 63 1.61 -0.11 12.93
C ASN A 63 2.06 -1.51 13.33
N ALA A 64 1.22 -2.26 14.03
CA ALA A 64 1.53 -3.65 14.40
C ALA A 64 1.72 -4.53 13.14
N TYR A 65 0.87 -4.37 12.13
CA TYR A 65 1.03 -5.05 10.86
C TYR A 65 2.33 -4.64 10.15
N ARG A 66 2.57 -3.33 10.04
CA ARG A 66 3.72 -2.78 9.31
C ARG A 66 5.06 -3.22 9.88
N THR A 67 5.14 -3.36 11.20
CA THR A 67 6.38 -3.70 11.90
C THR A 67 6.54 -5.19 12.16
N GLY A 68 5.61 -6.03 11.71
CA GLY A 68 5.63 -7.47 11.97
C GLY A 68 5.71 -8.32 10.70
N GLY A 69 6.13 -9.56 10.84
CA GLY A 69 6.03 -10.63 9.86
C GLY A 69 6.62 -10.34 8.50
N ALA A 70 5.91 -10.78 7.46
CA ALA A 70 6.34 -10.68 6.07
C ALA A 70 6.50 -9.24 5.61
N HIS A 71 5.61 -8.33 6.04
CA HIS A 71 5.69 -6.92 5.66
C HIS A 71 6.98 -6.27 6.17
N ARG A 72 7.33 -6.53 7.44
CA ARG A 72 8.59 -6.02 8.01
C ARG A 72 9.82 -6.50 7.23
N LYS A 73 9.82 -7.76 6.81
CA LYS A 73 10.94 -8.34 6.05
C LYS A 73 11.04 -7.75 4.65
N ALA A 74 9.91 -7.39 4.04
CA ALA A 74 9.88 -6.83 2.70
C ALA A 74 10.32 -5.36 2.65
N MET A 75 10.02 -4.58 3.68
CA MET A 75 10.25 -3.12 3.67
C MET A 75 11.68 -2.69 3.30
N PRO A 76 12.76 -3.27 3.87
CA PRO A 76 14.11 -2.86 3.49
C PRO A 76 14.43 -3.14 2.02
N LYS A 77 13.85 -4.17 1.44
CA LYS A 77 14.07 -4.53 0.03
C LYS A 77 13.45 -3.50 -0.92
N LEU A 78 12.36 -2.84 -0.51
CA LEU A 78 11.67 -1.82 -1.31
C LEU A 78 12.57 -0.63 -1.61
N LEU A 79 13.51 -0.30 -0.72
CA LEU A 79 14.48 0.76 -0.95
C LEU A 79 15.27 0.54 -2.24
N ASN A 80 15.56 -0.71 -2.58
CA ASN A 80 16.33 -1.07 -3.76
C ASN A 80 15.44 -1.44 -4.96
N TRP A 81 14.29 -2.06 -4.72
CA TRP A 81 13.40 -2.51 -5.80
C TRP A 81 12.60 -1.39 -6.44
N CYS A 82 12.29 -0.34 -5.65
CA CYS A 82 11.43 0.75 -6.08
C CYS A 82 12.22 2.02 -6.37
N ASP A 83 11.82 2.75 -7.42
CA ASP A 83 12.33 4.07 -7.75
C ASP A 83 11.36 5.18 -7.37
N GLU A 84 10.12 4.82 -7.01
CA GLU A 84 9.12 5.74 -6.49
C GLU A 84 8.40 5.08 -5.32
N ALA A 85 8.22 5.84 -4.25
CA ALA A 85 7.48 5.38 -3.07
C ALA A 85 6.85 6.59 -2.37
N ALA A 86 5.56 6.48 -2.08
CA ALA A 86 4.82 7.52 -1.38
C ALA A 86 3.76 6.88 -0.50
N VAL A 87 3.40 7.58 0.59
CA VAL A 87 2.41 7.10 1.54
C VAL A 87 1.55 8.27 2.02
N VAL A 88 0.29 8.01 2.31
CA VAL A 88 -0.60 8.95 2.98
C VAL A 88 -1.48 8.20 3.98
N HIS A 89 -1.72 8.81 5.12
CA HIS A 89 -2.59 8.29 6.16
C HIS A 89 -3.65 9.33 6.51
N TRP A 90 -4.85 8.88 6.85
CA TRP A 90 -5.89 9.75 7.42
C TRP A 90 -6.89 8.93 8.22
N THR A 91 -7.68 9.62 9.02
CA THR A 91 -8.77 9.04 9.78
C THR A 91 -10.10 9.53 9.20
N GLN A 92 -11.08 8.64 9.12
CA GLN A 92 -12.42 8.98 8.65
C GLN A 92 -13.49 8.35 9.53
N GLU A 93 -14.69 8.96 9.56
CA GLU A 93 -15.82 8.41 10.33
C GLU A 93 -16.36 7.11 9.75
N PRO A 94 -16.63 7.01 8.41
CA PRO A 94 -17.13 5.77 7.85
C PRO A 94 -16.06 4.66 7.94
N PRO A 95 -16.45 3.42 8.29
CA PRO A 95 -15.52 2.31 8.31
C PRO A 95 -15.26 1.71 6.92
N GLU A 96 -16.03 2.11 5.92
CA GLU A 96 -15.91 1.59 4.56
C GLU A 96 -14.62 2.02 3.89
N ILE A 97 -14.12 1.16 3.00
CA ILE A 97 -12.92 1.45 2.22
C ILE A 97 -13.25 2.59 1.25
N PRO A 98 -12.44 3.67 1.22
CA PRO A 98 -12.66 4.78 0.30
C PRO A 98 -12.58 4.38 -1.16
N ALA A 99 -13.18 5.18 -2.04
CA ALA A 99 -12.98 5.05 -3.48
C ALA A 99 -11.54 5.48 -3.85
N TRP A 100 -11.05 4.98 -4.98
CA TRP A 100 -9.71 5.33 -5.45
C TRP A 100 -9.54 6.83 -5.72
N GLN A 101 -10.62 7.53 -6.13
CA GLN A 101 -10.59 8.97 -6.31
C GLN A 101 -10.28 9.71 -5.01
N GLN A 102 -10.84 9.25 -3.89
CA GLN A 102 -10.55 9.82 -2.57
C GLN A 102 -9.10 9.56 -2.16
N ALA A 103 -8.61 8.34 -2.42
CA ALA A 103 -7.21 7.99 -2.15
C ALA A 103 -6.26 8.88 -2.95
N GLN A 104 -6.55 9.12 -4.23
CA GLN A 104 -5.76 10.00 -5.09
C GLN A 104 -5.75 11.42 -4.55
N GLN A 105 -6.91 11.94 -4.14
CA GLN A 105 -7.01 13.29 -3.61
C GLN A 105 -6.18 13.45 -2.33
N HIS A 106 -6.28 12.53 -1.39
CA HIS A 106 -5.46 12.57 -0.17
C HIS A 106 -3.96 12.49 -0.49
N MET A 107 -3.59 11.61 -1.41
CA MET A 107 -2.19 11.46 -1.82
C MET A 107 -1.66 12.76 -2.46
N ALA A 108 -2.44 13.41 -3.31
CA ALA A 108 -2.05 14.66 -3.95
C ALA A 108 -1.89 15.80 -2.94
N GLU A 109 -2.76 15.87 -1.94
CA GLU A 109 -2.77 16.95 -0.97
C GLU A 109 -1.77 16.76 0.18
N LYS A 110 -1.63 15.53 0.67
CA LYS A 110 -0.88 15.22 1.90
C LYS A 110 0.07 14.04 1.79
N GLY A 111 0.27 13.49 0.59
CA GLY A 111 1.19 12.39 0.39
C GLY A 111 2.62 12.75 0.78
N LYS A 112 3.34 11.79 1.35
CA LYS A 112 4.75 11.92 1.72
C LYS A 112 5.58 10.94 0.94
N LEU A 113 6.70 11.41 0.38
CA LEU A 113 7.65 10.54 -0.29
C LEU A 113 8.42 9.71 0.73
N SER A 114 8.58 8.44 0.44
CA SER A 114 9.45 7.54 1.20
C SER A 114 10.80 7.44 0.50
N LYS A 115 11.85 7.21 1.29
CA LYS A 115 13.20 7.09 0.75
C LYS A 115 13.32 5.88 -0.17
N VAL A 116 13.99 6.07 -1.31
CA VAL A 116 14.42 4.99 -2.21
C VAL A 116 15.88 5.22 -2.58
N ASN A 117 16.63 4.14 -2.88
CA ASN A 117 18.07 4.23 -3.18
C ASN A 117 18.33 4.75 -4.59
N HIS A 118 17.39 4.52 -5.53
CA HIS A 118 17.54 4.89 -6.94
C HIS A 118 16.30 5.66 -7.39
N PRO A 119 16.16 6.94 -6.99
CA PRO A 119 14.93 7.68 -7.29
C PRO A 119 14.75 7.94 -8.79
N SER A 120 13.50 7.83 -9.24
CA SER A 120 13.10 8.27 -10.59
C SER A 120 13.19 9.80 -10.70
N PRO A 121 13.11 10.38 -11.92
CA PRO A 121 13.04 11.83 -12.07
C PRO A 121 11.89 12.47 -11.29
N ALA A 122 10.71 11.84 -11.26
CA ALA A 122 9.57 12.35 -10.50
C ALA A 122 9.85 12.33 -9.00
N GLN A 123 10.40 11.23 -8.49
CA GLN A 123 10.76 11.08 -7.08
C GLN A 123 11.82 12.13 -6.68
N ALA A 124 12.84 12.30 -7.50
CA ALA A 124 13.90 13.28 -7.26
C ALA A 124 13.36 14.71 -7.27
N ALA A 125 12.33 14.99 -8.11
CA ALA A 125 11.67 16.28 -8.17
C ALA A 125 10.58 16.45 -7.10
N GLN A 126 10.43 15.48 -6.18
CA GLN A 126 9.43 15.48 -5.12
C GLN A 126 7.99 15.51 -5.65
N GLN A 127 7.75 14.84 -6.76
CA GLN A 127 6.45 14.71 -7.39
C GLN A 127 5.89 13.32 -7.17
N ILE A 128 4.57 13.23 -6.92
CA ILE A 128 3.84 11.98 -6.79
C ILE A 128 2.92 11.87 -8.00
N PRO A 129 3.23 10.98 -8.99
CA PRO A 129 2.38 10.83 -10.15
C PRO A 129 0.97 10.37 -9.78
N ALA A 130 -0.02 10.83 -10.54
CA ALA A 130 -1.42 10.57 -10.29
C ALA A 130 -1.78 9.11 -10.55
N LEU A 131 -2.78 8.63 -9.81
CA LEU A 131 -3.39 7.32 -10.02
C LEU A 131 -4.16 7.30 -11.35
N ARG A 132 -4.05 6.19 -12.08
CA ARG A 132 -4.89 5.93 -13.24
C ARG A 132 -5.78 4.73 -12.95
N MET A 133 -7.05 4.81 -13.32
CA MET A 133 -7.95 3.68 -13.18
C MET A 133 -7.49 2.52 -14.06
N SER A 134 -7.53 1.31 -13.50
CA SER A 134 -7.04 0.11 -14.15
C SER A 134 -7.99 -1.04 -13.91
N ARG A 135 -8.02 -1.99 -14.84
CA ARG A 135 -8.77 -3.25 -14.67
C ARG A 135 -8.04 -4.22 -13.74
N ILE A 136 -6.76 -3.99 -13.48
CA ILE A 136 -5.98 -4.85 -12.58
C ILE A 136 -6.16 -4.30 -11.17
N ALA A 137 -7.27 -4.71 -10.54
CA ALA A 137 -7.62 -4.28 -9.19
C ALA A 137 -8.12 -5.50 -8.39
N GLN A 138 -7.84 -5.50 -7.10
CA GLN A 138 -8.23 -6.57 -6.19
C GLN A 138 -8.77 -5.98 -4.89
N THR A 139 -9.86 -6.56 -4.38
CA THR A 139 -10.37 -6.25 -3.06
C THR A 139 -9.77 -7.21 -2.03
N LEU A 140 -9.31 -6.67 -0.91
CA LEU A 140 -8.78 -7.44 0.21
C LEU A 140 -9.83 -7.49 1.31
N LYS A 141 -10.16 -8.70 1.77
CA LYS A 141 -11.11 -8.89 2.87
C LYS A 141 -10.40 -9.51 4.07
N PRO A 142 -10.84 -9.19 5.30
CA PRO A 142 -10.34 -9.88 6.47
C PRO A 142 -10.54 -11.39 6.33
N ALA A 143 -9.58 -12.18 6.82
CA ALA A 143 -9.72 -13.63 6.84
C ALA A 143 -10.90 -14.00 7.73
N ARG A 144 -11.69 -14.99 7.29
CA ARG A 144 -12.78 -15.52 8.12
C ARG A 144 -12.21 -16.10 9.39
N GLN A 145 -12.69 -15.63 10.53
CA GLN A 145 -12.45 -16.31 11.79
C GLN A 145 -13.36 -17.53 11.82
N VAL A 146 -12.75 -18.70 11.95
CA VAL A 146 -13.52 -19.92 12.20
C VAL A 146 -13.89 -19.89 13.66
N HIS A 147 -15.15 -19.62 13.96
CA HIS A 147 -15.67 -19.81 15.31
C HIS A 147 -15.91 -21.31 15.50
N SER A 148 -15.07 -21.90 16.32
CA SER A 148 -15.30 -23.25 16.80
C SER A 148 -16.30 -23.21 17.94
#